data_962f8a27ba67e94e6941619128f92a27
#
_entry.id   962f8a27ba67e94e6941619128f92a27
#
_cell.length_a   1.000
_cell.length_b   1.000
_cell.length_c   1.000
_cell.angle_alpha   90.00
_cell.angle_beta   90.00
_cell.angle_gamma   90.00
#
_symmetry.space_group_name_H-M   'P 1'
#
loop_
_entity.id
_entity.type
_entity.pdbx_description
1 polymer ?
#
loop_
_entity_poly.entity_id
_entity_poly.type
_entity_poly.pdbx_seq_one_letter_code
_entity_poly.pdbx_strand_id
1 'polypeptide(L)'
;ISARSYVIIDLRRVQSIDVTAAHLFNLIRDAIRERGAKLVLSGIQENTHRGHQLHEFLGLNGLWHARSTTVRQFPDLDAAIAWVEDRLLGEAEYSVDGEAPMLLQDMEIFARRKVETLQDLEACMDIRTYQAGEIIYARGQPGDELYWVRRGSVRLMSQLPQGKRKPVASFGRGDFFGSLAFMDGKPRPNDAVAATTTELYILTRAKFNEVTAMHKQLAVDMANAMARTLATRLRRTEGKLTMLQEY
;
A
#
# COMPACT_ATOMS: atom_id res chain seq x y z
N ILE A 1 9.34 14.06 -19.61
CA ILE A 1 9.55 13.05 -18.56
C ILE A 1 10.62 13.63 -17.65
N SER A 2 10.32 13.80 -16.36
CA SER A 2 11.29 14.28 -15.37
C SER A 2 12.31 13.20 -15.02
N ALA A 3 13.47 13.58 -14.43
CA ALA A 3 14.52 12.65 -14.01
C ALA A 3 14.05 11.60 -12.96
N ARG A 4 12.85 11.75 -12.41
CA ARG A 4 12.20 10.83 -11.44
C ARG A 4 10.99 10.11 -12.02
N SER A 5 10.96 9.88 -13.33
CA SER A 5 9.81 9.26 -13.99
C SER A 5 10.03 7.76 -14.18
N TYR A 6 8.93 7.02 -14.06
CA TYR A 6 8.86 5.59 -14.34
C TYR A 6 7.87 5.37 -15.48
N VAL A 7 8.23 4.51 -16.43
CA VAL A 7 7.33 4.07 -17.51
C VAL A 7 7.02 2.61 -17.28
N ILE A 8 5.75 2.31 -17.02
CA ILE A 8 5.28 0.93 -16.83
C ILE A 8 4.63 0.45 -18.12
N ILE A 9 5.12 -0.67 -18.66
CA ILE A 9 4.51 -1.36 -19.80
C ILE A 9 3.97 -2.70 -19.32
N ASP A 10 2.66 -2.88 -19.39
CA ASP A 10 1.99 -4.12 -19.00
C ASP A 10 1.89 -5.07 -20.20
N LEU A 11 2.62 -6.18 -20.14
CA LEU A 11 2.71 -7.21 -21.17
C LEU A 11 1.71 -8.36 -20.94
N ARG A 12 0.80 -8.24 -20.00
CA ARG A 12 -0.17 -9.28 -19.64
C ARG A 12 -1.03 -9.75 -20.82
N ARG A 13 -1.37 -8.81 -21.74
CA ARG A 13 -2.17 -9.08 -22.95
C ARG A 13 -1.34 -9.36 -24.21
N VAL A 14 -0.02 -9.27 -24.12
CA VAL A 14 0.86 -9.52 -25.27
C VAL A 14 1.01 -11.02 -25.47
N GLN A 15 0.61 -11.53 -26.61
CA GLN A 15 0.67 -12.96 -26.93
C GLN A 15 2.05 -13.38 -27.45
N SER A 16 2.67 -12.56 -28.25
CA SER A 16 4.01 -12.80 -28.79
C SER A 16 4.70 -11.46 -29.07
N ILE A 17 6.02 -11.47 -29.11
CA ILE A 17 6.84 -10.31 -29.49
C ILE A 17 7.76 -10.79 -30.61
N ASP A 18 7.83 -10.06 -31.70
CA ASP A 18 8.78 -10.28 -32.77
C ASP A 18 10.06 -9.45 -32.59
N VAL A 19 11.04 -9.67 -33.46
CA VAL A 19 12.35 -8.96 -33.41
C VAL A 19 12.15 -7.46 -33.57
N THR A 20 11.19 -7.01 -34.38
CA THR A 20 10.90 -5.60 -34.61
C THR A 20 10.38 -4.95 -33.33
N ALA A 21 9.45 -5.59 -32.64
CA ALA A 21 8.94 -5.13 -31.37
C ALA A 21 10.04 -5.12 -30.28
N ALA A 22 10.90 -6.15 -30.24
CA ALA A 22 12.04 -6.18 -29.31
C ALA A 22 13.01 -5.02 -29.59
N HIS A 23 13.25 -4.67 -30.84
CA HIS A 23 14.05 -3.51 -31.21
C HIS A 23 13.41 -2.20 -30.73
N LEU A 24 12.10 -2.04 -30.91
CA LEU A 24 11.38 -0.87 -30.39
C LEU A 24 11.48 -0.74 -28.87
N PHE A 25 11.38 -1.85 -28.12
CA PHE A 25 11.60 -1.85 -26.68
C PHE A 25 12.99 -1.35 -26.30
N ASN A 26 14.03 -1.72 -27.07
CA ASN A 26 15.40 -1.22 -26.84
C ASN A 26 15.47 0.30 -27.09
N LEU A 27 14.86 0.81 -28.16
CA LEU A 27 14.81 2.24 -28.43
C LEU A 27 14.07 3.00 -27.31
N ILE A 28 12.93 2.47 -26.85
CA ILE A 28 12.19 3.03 -25.71
C ILE A 28 13.04 3.04 -24.45
N ARG A 29 13.71 1.92 -24.13
CA ARG A 29 14.63 1.83 -22.99
C ARG A 29 15.71 2.89 -23.03
N ASP A 30 16.36 3.05 -24.20
CA ASP A 30 17.47 3.97 -24.36
C ASP A 30 17.00 5.43 -24.27
N ALA A 31 15.86 5.77 -24.89
CA ALA A 31 15.26 7.09 -24.77
C ALA A 31 14.80 7.42 -23.33
N ILE A 32 14.31 6.43 -22.58
CA ILE A 32 13.94 6.55 -21.16
C ILE A 32 15.20 6.75 -20.31
N ARG A 33 16.26 6.00 -20.57
CA ARG A 33 17.54 6.09 -19.87
C ARG A 33 18.19 7.45 -20.05
N GLU A 34 18.20 8.00 -21.27
CA GLU A 34 18.75 9.34 -21.56
C GLU A 34 18.06 10.44 -20.76
N ARG A 35 16.80 10.24 -20.40
CA ARG A 35 16.01 11.16 -19.56
C ARG A 35 16.10 10.85 -18.05
N GLY A 36 17.00 9.94 -17.65
CA GLY A 36 17.13 9.54 -16.24
C GLY A 36 15.94 8.78 -15.67
N ALA A 37 14.99 8.37 -16.52
CA ALA A 37 13.80 7.61 -16.12
C ALA A 37 14.09 6.10 -16.15
N LYS A 38 13.18 5.28 -15.59
CA LYS A 38 13.28 3.82 -15.54
C LYS A 38 12.13 3.15 -16.27
N LEU A 39 12.42 2.08 -16.98
CA LEU A 39 11.43 1.23 -17.63
C LEU A 39 11.06 0.07 -16.69
N VAL A 40 9.77 -0.12 -16.51
CA VAL A 40 9.20 -1.20 -15.69
C VAL A 40 8.31 -2.05 -16.59
N LEU A 41 8.56 -3.35 -16.64
CA LEU A 41 7.74 -4.31 -17.35
C LEU A 41 6.92 -5.13 -16.36
N SER A 42 5.63 -5.33 -16.64
CA SER A 42 4.75 -6.17 -15.82
C SER A 42 4.04 -7.23 -16.66
N GLY A 43 3.52 -8.26 -16.00
CA GLY A 43 2.75 -9.32 -16.66
C GLY A 43 3.61 -10.41 -17.32
N ILE A 44 4.90 -10.47 -17.02
CA ILE A 44 5.80 -11.56 -17.43
C ILE A 44 5.90 -12.55 -16.27
N GLN A 45 5.15 -13.64 -16.35
CA GLN A 45 5.14 -14.69 -15.33
C GLN A 45 6.16 -15.78 -15.73
N GLU A 46 7.36 -15.72 -15.17
CA GLU A 46 8.46 -16.68 -15.48
C GLU A 46 8.14 -18.13 -15.18
N ASN A 47 7.16 -18.40 -14.30
CA ASN A 47 6.69 -19.73 -13.98
C ASN A 47 5.70 -20.31 -15.00
N THR A 48 5.32 -19.56 -16.03
CA THR A 48 4.53 -20.03 -17.17
C THR A 48 5.42 -20.24 -18.38
N HIS A 49 5.09 -21.24 -19.23
CA HIS A 49 5.86 -21.53 -20.46
C HIS A 49 5.98 -20.28 -21.35
N ARG A 50 4.91 -19.53 -21.51
CA ARG A 50 4.87 -18.28 -22.27
C ARG A 50 5.71 -17.16 -21.64
N GLY A 51 5.61 -16.98 -20.33
CA GLY A 51 6.36 -15.95 -19.63
C GLY A 51 7.86 -16.21 -19.70
N HIS A 52 8.27 -17.48 -19.57
CA HIS A 52 9.67 -17.89 -19.72
C HIS A 52 10.19 -17.60 -21.13
N GLN A 53 9.46 -18.00 -22.17
CA GLN A 53 9.82 -17.71 -23.57
C GLN A 53 9.93 -16.21 -23.85
N LEU A 54 8.99 -15.40 -23.33
CA LEU A 54 8.99 -13.96 -23.50
C LEU A 54 10.19 -13.31 -22.78
N HIS A 55 10.48 -13.74 -21.56
CA HIS A 55 11.61 -13.29 -20.79
C HIS A 55 12.94 -13.59 -21.52
N GLU A 56 13.13 -14.84 -21.93
CA GLU A 56 14.33 -15.28 -22.65
C GLU A 56 14.49 -14.53 -23.97
N PHE A 57 13.43 -14.41 -24.76
CA PHE A 57 13.44 -13.71 -26.05
C PHE A 57 13.83 -12.24 -25.91
N LEU A 58 13.26 -11.52 -24.96
CA LEU A 58 13.59 -10.11 -24.69
C LEU A 58 15.04 -9.97 -24.19
N GLY A 59 15.50 -10.94 -23.40
CA GLY A 59 16.90 -11.00 -22.94
C GLY A 59 17.90 -11.20 -24.08
N LEU A 60 17.65 -12.17 -24.96
CA LEU A 60 18.46 -12.46 -26.14
C LEU A 60 18.52 -11.26 -27.11
N ASN A 61 17.44 -10.48 -27.18
CA ASN A 61 17.38 -9.25 -27.98
C ASN A 61 17.90 -8.01 -27.24
N GLY A 62 18.56 -8.17 -26.09
CA GLY A 62 19.33 -7.11 -25.42
C GLY A 62 18.50 -6.13 -24.58
N LEU A 63 17.23 -6.43 -24.28
CA LEU A 63 16.39 -5.51 -23.49
C LEU A 63 16.89 -5.38 -22.07
N TRP A 64 17.39 -6.44 -21.48
CA TRP A 64 18.06 -6.42 -20.17
C TRP A 64 19.35 -7.25 -20.17
N HIS A 65 20.28 -6.80 -19.38
CA HIS A 65 21.48 -7.55 -19.05
C HIS A 65 21.46 -7.79 -17.53
N ALA A 66 22.15 -8.81 -17.07
CA ALA A 66 22.16 -9.21 -15.65
C ALA A 66 22.53 -8.08 -14.65
N ARG A 67 23.07 -6.97 -15.14
CA ARG A 67 23.44 -5.76 -14.37
C ARG A 67 22.64 -4.51 -14.76
N SER A 68 21.56 -4.63 -15.53
CA SER A 68 20.77 -3.46 -15.94
C SER A 68 20.00 -2.88 -14.75
N THR A 69 20.29 -1.63 -14.41
CA THR A 69 19.54 -0.85 -13.41
C THR A 69 18.38 -0.07 -14.01
N THR A 70 18.28 -0.03 -15.34
CA THR A 70 17.32 0.80 -16.09
C THR A 70 15.98 0.09 -16.30
N VAL A 71 15.98 -1.26 -16.41
CA VAL A 71 14.79 -2.06 -16.64
C VAL A 71 14.51 -2.93 -15.42
N ARG A 72 13.25 -2.93 -14.96
CA ARG A 72 12.77 -3.82 -13.89
C ARG A 72 11.58 -4.62 -14.41
N GLN A 73 11.42 -5.84 -13.90
CA GLN A 73 10.36 -6.76 -14.26
C GLN A 73 9.55 -7.16 -13.04
N PHE A 74 8.24 -7.28 -13.22
CA PHE A 74 7.30 -7.70 -12.19
C PHE A 74 6.29 -8.72 -12.75
N PRO A 75 5.84 -9.68 -11.93
CA PRO A 75 4.90 -10.71 -12.36
C PRO A 75 3.51 -10.14 -12.72
N ASP A 76 3.12 -9.03 -12.12
CA ASP A 76 1.84 -8.36 -12.36
C ASP A 76 1.96 -6.83 -12.25
N LEU A 77 0.94 -6.14 -12.74
CA LEU A 77 0.88 -4.67 -12.76
C LEU A 77 0.80 -4.08 -11.35
N ASP A 78 0.09 -4.73 -10.43
CA ASP A 78 -0.06 -4.27 -9.05
C ASP A 78 1.31 -4.24 -8.32
N ALA A 79 2.12 -5.28 -8.51
CA ALA A 79 3.48 -5.33 -7.96
C ALA A 79 4.40 -4.27 -8.57
N ALA A 80 4.25 -4.00 -9.89
CA ALA A 80 5.00 -2.96 -10.57
C ALA A 80 4.64 -1.56 -10.05
N ILE A 81 3.33 -1.28 -9.92
CA ILE A 81 2.83 -0.01 -9.39
C ILE A 81 3.29 0.18 -7.95
N ALA A 82 3.10 -0.81 -7.09
CA ALA A 82 3.52 -0.73 -5.69
C ALA A 82 5.02 -0.44 -5.56
N TRP A 83 5.86 -1.09 -6.37
CA TRP A 83 7.29 -0.83 -6.37
C TRP A 83 7.64 0.59 -6.85
N VAL A 84 6.94 1.11 -7.88
CA VAL A 84 7.13 2.48 -8.37
C VAL A 84 6.68 3.49 -7.33
N GLU A 85 5.52 3.30 -6.71
CA GLU A 85 5.02 4.15 -5.63
C GLU A 85 6.01 4.20 -4.46
N ASP A 86 6.55 3.04 -4.04
CA ASP A 86 7.56 2.96 -2.98
C ASP A 86 8.82 3.75 -3.32
N ARG A 87 9.25 3.69 -4.59
CA ARG A 87 10.41 4.43 -5.06
C ARG A 87 10.14 5.92 -5.13
N LEU A 88 8.99 6.32 -5.65
CA LEU A 88 8.60 7.74 -5.71
C LEU A 88 8.43 8.33 -4.30
N LEU A 89 7.89 7.56 -3.36
CA LEU A 89 7.76 7.96 -1.95
C LEU A 89 9.12 7.97 -1.22
N GLY A 90 10.01 7.04 -1.54
CA GLY A 90 11.36 7.00 -0.95
C GLY A 90 12.38 7.93 -1.62
N GLU A 91 12.20 8.23 -2.91
CA GLU A 91 13.04 9.17 -3.70
C GLU A 91 12.50 10.61 -3.67
N ALA A 92 11.19 10.81 -3.50
CA ALA A 92 10.76 12.05 -2.89
C ALA A 92 11.38 11.98 -1.49
N GLU A 93 12.32 12.86 -1.22
CA GLU A 93 12.60 13.33 0.13
C GLU A 93 11.32 14.03 0.66
N TYR A 94 10.23 13.29 0.75
CA TYR A 94 9.30 13.46 1.81
C TYR A 94 10.12 13.03 3.02
N SER A 95 10.84 13.98 3.57
CA SER A 95 11.36 13.86 4.92
C SER A 95 10.12 13.75 5.80
N VAL A 96 9.62 12.51 5.94
CA VAL A 96 8.66 12.14 6.98
C VAL A 96 9.15 12.66 8.33
N ASP A 97 10.46 12.82 8.46
CA ASP A 97 11.11 13.46 9.61
C ASP A 97 10.86 14.97 9.75
N GLY A 98 10.37 15.65 8.71
CA GLY A 98 10.06 17.10 8.74
C GLY A 98 8.57 17.43 8.88
N GLU A 99 7.65 16.48 8.69
CA GLU A 99 6.22 16.73 8.90
C GLU A 99 5.84 16.61 10.38
N ALA A 100 5.23 17.69 10.93
CA ALA A 100 4.65 17.63 12.27
C ALA A 100 3.59 16.52 12.35
N PRO A 101 3.54 15.73 13.45
CA PRO A 101 2.50 14.72 13.63
C PRO A 101 1.12 15.36 13.54
N MET A 102 0.19 14.68 12.82
CA MET A 102 -1.18 15.16 12.66
C MET A 102 -1.95 15.05 13.98
N LEU A 103 -2.65 16.12 14.34
CA LEU A 103 -3.54 16.11 15.49
C LEU A 103 -4.89 15.48 15.12
N LEU A 104 -5.64 14.98 16.12
CA LEU A 104 -6.96 14.39 15.88
C LEU A 104 -7.93 15.35 15.18
N GLN A 105 -7.91 16.63 15.55
CA GLN A 105 -8.76 17.68 14.96
C GLN A 105 -8.53 17.89 13.47
N ASP A 106 -7.33 17.57 12.97
CA ASP A 106 -6.94 17.75 11.56
C ASP A 106 -7.27 16.50 10.72
N MET A 107 -7.66 15.40 11.36
CA MET A 107 -8.07 14.17 10.67
C MET A 107 -9.52 14.28 10.19
N GLU A 108 -9.78 13.92 8.93
CA GLU A 108 -11.09 14.06 8.29
C GLU A 108 -12.24 13.46 9.12
N ILE A 109 -12.00 12.30 9.73
CA ILE A 109 -12.99 11.59 10.58
C ILE A 109 -13.42 12.42 11.79
N PHE A 110 -12.59 13.34 12.26
CA PHE A 110 -12.81 14.13 13.47
C PHE A 110 -13.01 15.63 13.21
N ALA A 111 -12.87 16.11 11.95
CA ALA A 111 -12.83 17.53 11.57
C ALA A 111 -14.05 18.37 12.00
N ARG A 112 -15.14 17.74 12.42
CA ARG A 112 -16.37 18.45 12.85
C ARG A 112 -16.71 18.20 14.32
N ARG A 113 -15.75 17.75 15.12
CA ARG A 113 -15.97 17.43 16.52
C ARG A 113 -15.66 18.61 17.43
N LYS A 114 -16.34 18.66 18.58
CA LYS A 114 -16.03 19.63 19.63
C LYS A 114 -14.65 19.34 20.19
N VAL A 115 -13.93 20.39 20.55
CA VAL A 115 -12.56 20.29 21.09
C VAL A 115 -12.53 19.42 22.35
N GLU A 116 -13.51 19.59 23.26
CA GLU A 116 -13.60 18.81 24.51
C GLU A 116 -13.72 17.29 24.20
N THR A 117 -14.56 16.91 23.21
CA THR A 117 -14.72 15.50 22.80
C THR A 117 -13.42 14.92 22.27
N LEU A 118 -12.64 15.73 21.54
CA LEU A 118 -11.35 15.28 20.98
C LEU A 118 -10.27 15.18 22.07
N GLN A 119 -10.30 16.08 23.07
CA GLN A 119 -9.41 15.99 24.23
C GLN A 119 -9.66 14.73 25.04
N ASP A 120 -10.95 14.41 25.32
CA ASP A 120 -11.32 13.18 26.02
C ASP A 120 -10.93 11.93 25.22
N LEU A 121 -11.11 11.95 23.90
CA LEU A 121 -10.68 10.86 23.03
C LEU A 121 -9.16 10.70 23.03
N GLU A 122 -8.41 11.80 22.92
CA GLU A 122 -6.93 11.78 22.91
C GLU A 122 -6.39 11.27 24.26
N ALA A 123 -7.00 11.65 25.38
CA ALA A 123 -6.65 11.15 26.71
C ALA A 123 -6.87 9.63 26.87
N CYS A 124 -7.74 9.03 26.03
CA CYS A 124 -7.98 7.59 25.97
C CYS A 124 -7.05 6.85 25.02
N MET A 125 -6.22 7.54 24.24
CA MET A 125 -5.34 6.95 23.24
C MET A 125 -3.89 6.86 23.72
N ASP A 126 -3.22 5.78 23.34
CA ASP A 126 -1.77 5.67 23.42
C ASP A 126 -1.14 6.26 22.16
N ILE A 127 0.07 6.82 22.29
CA ILE A 127 0.91 7.21 21.15
C ILE A 127 2.12 6.29 21.12
N ARG A 128 2.37 5.63 19.98
CA ARG A 128 3.55 4.78 19.79
C ARG A 128 4.24 5.08 18.46
N THR A 129 5.57 5.00 18.48
CA THR A 129 6.42 5.15 17.29
C THR A 129 7.01 3.80 16.92
N TYR A 130 6.96 3.48 15.62
CA TYR A 130 7.51 2.27 15.02
C TYR A 130 8.55 2.64 13.98
N GLN A 131 9.66 1.91 13.94
CA GLN A 131 10.69 2.10 12.92
C GLN A 131 10.28 1.45 11.61
N ALA A 132 10.85 1.91 10.48
CA ALA A 132 10.61 1.30 9.18
C ALA A 132 10.91 -0.20 9.20
N GLY A 133 9.98 -1.03 8.73
CA GLY A 133 10.05 -2.49 8.74
C GLY A 133 9.54 -3.15 10.02
N GLU A 134 9.23 -2.39 11.08
CA GLU A 134 8.75 -2.93 12.35
C GLU A 134 7.29 -3.41 12.21
N ILE A 135 6.99 -4.55 12.84
CA ILE A 135 5.64 -5.15 12.85
C ILE A 135 4.81 -4.48 13.95
N ILE A 136 3.72 -3.84 13.57
CA ILE A 136 2.75 -3.21 14.48
C ILE A 136 1.87 -4.29 15.12
N TYR A 137 1.34 -5.20 14.30
CA TYR A 137 0.68 -6.43 14.71
C TYR A 137 0.81 -7.52 13.65
N ALA A 138 0.78 -8.77 14.07
CA ALA A 138 0.86 -9.92 13.18
C ALA A 138 -0.51 -10.54 12.90
N ARG A 139 -0.65 -11.19 11.74
CA ARG A 139 -1.80 -12.02 11.39
C ARG A 139 -2.08 -13.07 12.48
N GLY A 140 -3.35 -13.27 12.79
CA GLY A 140 -3.80 -14.21 13.80
C GLY A 140 -3.81 -13.70 15.23
N GLN A 141 -3.21 -12.53 15.51
CA GLN A 141 -3.29 -11.89 16.82
C GLN A 141 -4.71 -11.38 17.11
N PRO A 142 -5.11 -11.24 18.39
CA PRO A 142 -6.33 -10.55 18.79
C PRO A 142 -6.38 -9.14 18.22
N GLY A 143 -7.57 -8.65 17.89
CA GLY A 143 -7.75 -7.39 17.16
C GLY A 143 -8.61 -6.37 17.90
N ASP A 144 -8.28 -6.06 19.15
CA ASP A 144 -9.00 -5.13 20.02
C ASP A 144 -8.52 -3.67 19.95
N GLU A 145 -7.55 -3.38 19.09
CA GLU A 145 -6.99 -2.04 18.90
C GLU A 145 -7.31 -1.48 17.51
N LEU A 146 -7.58 -0.16 17.46
CA LEU A 146 -7.75 0.66 16.27
C LEU A 146 -6.62 1.69 16.22
N TYR A 147 -6.11 1.96 15.03
CA TYR A 147 -4.92 2.78 14.81
C TYR A 147 -5.18 3.92 13.85
N TRP A 148 -4.64 5.12 14.14
CA TRP A 148 -4.59 6.26 13.22
C TRP A 148 -3.15 6.68 12.97
N VAL A 149 -2.82 6.94 11.72
CA VAL A 149 -1.46 7.36 11.33
C VAL A 149 -1.33 8.86 11.55
N ARG A 150 -0.54 9.25 12.54
CA ARG A 150 -0.19 10.64 12.81
C ARG A 150 0.88 11.13 11.84
N ARG A 151 1.90 10.30 11.62
CA ARG A 151 3.05 10.53 10.74
C ARG A 151 3.53 9.20 10.19
N GLY A 152 4.10 9.23 8.97
CA GLY A 152 4.61 8.05 8.33
C GLY A 152 3.57 7.28 7.53
N SER A 153 3.82 5.99 7.32
CA SER A 153 2.95 5.12 6.54
C SER A 153 3.02 3.66 6.99
N VAL A 154 1.91 2.93 6.83
CA VAL A 154 1.75 1.53 7.23
C VAL A 154 1.28 0.71 6.04
N ARG A 155 1.78 -0.53 5.89
CA ARG A 155 1.30 -1.52 4.92
C ARG A 155 0.68 -2.71 5.61
N LEU A 156 -0.47 -3.14 5.10
CA LEU A 156 -1.01 -4.45 5.41
C LEU A 156 -0.45 -5.48 4.45
N MET A 157 0.13 -6.54 4.99
CA MET A 157 0.78 -7.61 4.23
C MET A 157 -0.02 -8.90 4.38
N SER A 158 -0.48 -9.47 3.27
CA SER A 158 -1.06 -10.81 3.24
C SER A 158 0.03 -11.86 3.00
N GLN A 159 -0.07 -12.99 3.68
CA GLN A 159 0.79 -14.13 3.41
C GLN A 159 0.23 -14.95 2.26
N LEU A 160 1.05 -15.17 1.24
CA LEU A 160 0.77 -16.06 0.12
C LEU A 160 1.32 -17.46 0.40
N PRO A 161 0.85 -18.50 -0.35
CA PRO A 161 1.51 -19.79 -0.36
C PRO A 161 3.02 -19.65 -0.59
N GLN A 162 3.84 -20.54 -0.01
CA GLN A 162 5.32 -20.51 -0.07
C GLN A 162 5.98 -19.37 0.74
N GLY A 163 5.27 -18.77 1.73
CA GLY A 163 5.85 -17.77 2.63
C GLY A 163 6.08 -16.38 2.00
N LYS A 164 5.66 -16.16 0.76
CA LYS A 164 5.72 -14.83 0.12
C LYS A 164 4.71 -13.89 0.78
N ARG A 165 5.09 -12.62 0.96
CA ARG A 165 4.21 -11.56 1.47
C ARG A 165 3.83 -10.60 0.33
N LYS A 166 2.54 -10.27 0.22
CA LYS A 166 2.04 -9.28 -0.75
C LYS A 166 1.36 -8.13 -0.02
N PRO A 167 1.66 -6.86 -0.36
CA PRO A 167 0.92 -5.74 0.18
C PRO A 167 -0.53 -5.77 -0.35
N VAL A 168 -1.50 -5.62 0.55
CA VAL A 168 -2.94 -5.61 0.23
C VAL A 168 -3.57 -4.25 0.43
N ALA A 169 -2.98 -3.41 1.28
CA ALA A 169 -3.40 -2.03 1.52
C ALA A 169 -2.25 -1.21 2.09
N SER A 170 -2.27 0.10 1.84
CA SER A 170 -1.37 1.08 2.44
C SER A 170 -2.19 2.19 3.11
N PHE A 171 -1.65 2.76 4.18
CA PHE A 171 -2.25 3.81 4.99
C PHE A 171 -1.22 4.90 5.21
N GLY A 172 -1.58 6.12 4.87
CA GLY A 172 -0.78 7.31 5.08
C GLY A 172 -1.30 8.16 6.24
N ARG A 173 -0.68 9.32 6.43
CA ARG A 173 -1.03 10.32 7.43
C ARG A 173 -2.52 10.68 7.36
N GLY A 174 -3.23 10.60 8.50
CA GLY A 174 -4.68 10.84 8.62
C GLY A 174 -5.55 9.60 8.40
N ASP A 175 -5.01 8.53 7.81
CA ASP A 175 -5.73 7.27 7.64
C ASP A 175 -5.84 6.47 8.94
N PHE A 176 -6.81 5.54 8.96
CA PHE A 176 -6.95 4.58 10.05
C PHE A 176 -6.97 3.13 9.55
N PHE A 177 -6.52 2.20 10.39
CA PHE A 177 -6.49 0.77 10.07
C PHE A 177 -6.75 -0.08 11.32
N GLY A 178 -6.88 -1.40 11.15
CA GLY A 178 -7.21 -2.32 12.24
C GLY A 178 -8.70 -2.51 12.45
N SER A 179 -9.56 -1.81 11.69
CA SER A 179 -11.01 -1.76 11.87
C SER A 179 -11.74 -3.11 11.72
N LEU A 180 -11.28 -4.03 10.86
CA LEU A 180 -11.95 -5.33 10.67
C LEU A 180 -12.03 -6.12 11.96
N ALA A 181 -10.87 -6.47 12.52
CA ALA A 181 -10.77 -7.21 13.76
C ALA A 181 -11.36 -6.44 14.95
N PHE A 182 -11.22 -5.10 14.94
CA PHE A 182 -11.84 -4.24 15.92
C PHE A 182 -13.38 -4.33 15.87
N MET A 183 -14.01 -4.43 14.70
CA MET A 183 -15.48 -4.49 14.57
C MET A 183 -16.06 -5.88 14.84
N ASP A 184 -15.43 -6.94 14.31
CA ASP A 184 -16.01 -8.30 14.34
C ASP A 184 -15.40 -9.21 15.42
N GLY A 185 -14.38 -8.72 16.16
CA GLY A 185 -13.73 -9.47 17.24
C GLY A 185 -12.91 -10.67 16.77
N LYS A 186 -12.69 -10.81 15.46
CA LYS A 186 -11.90 -11.91 14.91
C LYS A 186 -10.41 -11.59 14.94
N PRO A 187 -9.54 -12.61 14.82
CA PRO A 187 -8.10 -12.40 14.69
C PRO A 187 -7.74 -11.50 13.51
N ARG A 188 -6.60 -10.80 13.61
CA ARG A 188 -6.06 -9.96 12.53
C ARG A 188 -5.90 -10.77 11.24
N PRO A 189 -6.49 -10.34 10.10
CA PRO A 189 -6.41 -11.09 8.84
C PRO A 189 -5.06 -10.95 8.14
N ASN A 190 -4.31 -9.89 8.44
CA ASN A 190 -3.04 -9.54 7.79
C ASN A 190 -2.02 -9.06 8.83
N ASP A 191 -0.72 -9.07 8.47
CA ASP A 191 0.29 -8.34 9.23
C ASP A 191 0.17 -6.84 8.94
N ALA A 192 0.39 -5.97 9.93
CA ALA A 192 0.61 -4.54 9.73
C ALA A 192 2.08 -4.21 9.98
N VAL A 193 2.72 -3.54 9.02
CA VAL A 193 4.15 -3.21 9.05
C VAL A 193 4.33 -1.72 8.80
N ALA A 194 5.14 -1.06 9.59
CA ALA A 194 5.54 0.32 9.36
C ALA A 194 6.38 0.40 8.07
N ALA A 195 5.93 1.15 7.07
CA ALA A 195 6.67 1.30 5.81
C ALA A 195 7.78 2.35 5.90
N THR A 196 7.58 3.34 6.75
CA THR A 196 8.54 4.39 7.14
C THR A 196 8.54 4.49 8.66
N THR A 197 9.39 5.33 9.28
CA THR A 197 9.23 5.69 10.70
C THR A 197 7.82 6.25 10.88
N THR A 198 6.99 5.59 11.69
CA THR A 198 5.54 5.83 11.78
C THR A 198 5.13 6.09 13.22
N GLU A 199 4.37 7.15 13.44
CA GLU A 199 3.76 7.49 14.72
C GLU A 199 2.25 7.28 14.64
N LEU A 200 1.69 6.55 15.60
CA LEU A 200 0.29 6.13 15.63
C LEU A 200 -0.41 6.57 16.89
N TYR A 201 -1.66 7.02 16.76
CA TYR A 201 -2.65 6.92 17.86
C TYR A 201 -3.19 5.50 17.89
N ILE A 202 -3.34 4.95 19.09
CA ILE A 202 -3.85 3.61 19.35
C ILE A 202 -5.00 3.69 20.34
N LEU A 203 -6.16 3.17 19.96
CA LEU A 203 -7.35 3.12 20.81
C LEU A 203 -7.78 1.68 21.02
N THR A 204 -7.71 1.21 22.27
CA THR A 204 -8.20 -0.13 22.62
C THR A 204 -9.71 -0.17 22.67
N ARG A 205 -10.30 -1.37 22.53
CA ARG A 205 -11.75 -1.58 22.67
C ARG A 205 -12.27 -1.09 24.03
N ALA A 206 -11.55 -1.33 25.11
CA ALA A 206 -11.94 -0.90 26.44
C ALA A 206 -12.05 0.62 26.52
N LYS A 207 -11.03 1.33 26.05
CA LYS A 207 -10.99 2.80 26.03
C LYS A 207 -12.01 3.41 25.06
N PHE A 208 -12.23 2.76 23.90
CA PHE A 208 -13.33 3.14 23.00
C PHE A 208 -14.69 3.08 23.69
N ASN A 209 -15.00 2.01 24.43
CA ASN A 209 -16.24 1.88 25.16
C ASN A 209 -16.38 2.93 26.26
N GLU A 210 -15.27 3.26 26.95
CA GLU A 210 -15.24 4.30 28.00
C GLU A 210 -15.58 5.68 27.40
N VAL A 211 -14.87 6.14 26.37
CA VAL A 211 -15.08 7.46 25.77
C VAL A 211 -16.43 7.56 25.07
N THR A 212 -16.92 6.50 24.45
CA THR A 212 -18.22 6.51 23.76
C THR A 212 -19.41 6.40 24.71
N ALA A 213 -19.23 5.93 25.94
CA ALA A 213 -20.24 6.03 26.97
C ALA A 213 -20.57 7.49 27.33
N MET A 214 -19.54 8.36 27.31
CA MET A 214 -19.68 9.80 27.55
C MET A 214 -20.10 10.55 26.28
N HIS A 215 -19.56 10.16 25.12
CA HIS A 215 -19.75 10.81 23.83
C HIS A 215 -20.42 9.88 22.81
N LYS A 216 -21.71 9.57 22.98
CA LYS A 216 -22.45 8.60 22.13
C LYS A 216 -22.37 8.92 20.63
N GLN A 217 -22.39 10.20 20.26
CA GLN A 217 -22.30 10.60 18.86
C GLN A 217 -20.94 10.24 18.25
N LEU A 218 -19.85 10.23 19.02
CA LEU A 218 -18.53 9.80 18.58
C LEU A 218 -18.55 8.33 18.10
N ALA A 219 -19.25 7.44 18.83
CA ALA A 219 -19.40 6.04 18.42
C ALA A 219 -20.07 5.90 17.05
N VAL A 220 -21.17 6.65 16.84
CA VAL A 220 -21.92 6.64 15.57
C VAL A 220 -21.04 7.13 14.42
N ASP A 221 -20.30 8.20 14.64
CA ASP A 221 -19.46 8.79 13.59
C ASP A 221 -18.29 7.91 13.24
N MET A 222 -17.63 7.32 14.23
CA MET A 222 -16.55 6.35 14.01
C MET A 222 -17.07 5.10 13.28
N ALA A 223 -18.23 4.57 13.69
CA ALA A 223 -18.84 3.42 13.01
C ALA A 223 -19.18 3.76 11.54
N ASN A 224 -19.76 4.94 11.28
CA ASN A 224 -20.05 5.41 9.93
C ASN A 224 -18.76 5.56 9.07
N ALA A 225 -17.68 6.11 9.64
CA ALA A 225 -16.42 6.25 8.94
C ALA A 225 -15.80 4.89 8.60
N MET A 226 -15.84 3.95 9.57
CA MET A 226 -15.38 2.57 9.32
C MET A 226 -16.22 1.90 8.22
N ALA A 227 -17.54 2.03 8.27
CA ALA A 227 -18.45 1.46 7.28
C ALA A 227 -18.18 2.02 5.87
N ARG A 228 -17.99 3.35 5.72
CA ARG A 228 -17.62 3.97 4.43
C ARG A 228 -16.29 3.47 3.89
N THR A 229 -15.29 3.37 4.76
CA THR A 229 -13.97 2.86 4.37
C THR A 229 -14.05 1.40 3.91
N LEU A 230 -14.78 0.56 4.63
CA LEU A 230 -15.00 -0.85 4.27
C LEU A 230 -15.79 -0.98 2.96
N ALA A 231 -16.84 -0.18 2.76
CA ALA A 231 -17.61 -0.16 1.52
C ALA A 231 -16.75 0.25 0.32
N THR A 232 -15.88 1.24 0.47
CA THR A 232 -14.95 1.67 -0.59
C THR A 232 -13.95 0.56 -0.93
N ARG A 233 -13.40 -0.12 0.08
CA ARG A 233 -12.48 -1.25 -0.13
C ARG A 233 -13.19 -2.44 -0.79
N LEU A 234 -14.40 -2.75 -0.37
CA LEU A 234 -15.20 -3.83 -0.96
C LEU A 234 -15.43 -3.59 -2.45
N ARG A 235 -15.94 -2.40 -2.83
CA ARG A 235 -16.13 -2.05 -4.25
C ARG A 235 -14.85 -2.16 -5.07
N ARG A 236 -13.70 -1.73 -4.52
CA ARG A 236 -12.41 -1.85 -5.20
C ARG A 236 -12.01 -3.32 -5.38
N THR A 237 -12.30 -4.17 -4.40
CA THR A 237 -12.00 -5.62 -4.46
C THR A 237 -12.93 -6.32 -5.45
N GLU A 238 -14.23 -6.01 -5.44
CA GLU A 238 -15.22 -6.52 -6.42
C GLU A 238 -14.83 -6.15 -7.85
N GLY A 239 -14.44 -4.90 -8.10
CA GLY A 239 -13.97 -4.48 -9.42
C GLY A 239 -12.72 -5.25 -9.88
N LYS A 240 -11.78 -5.55 -8.97
CA LYS A 240 -10.62 -6.39 -9.29
C LYS A 240 -11.01 -7.84 -9.59
N LEU A 241 -11.96 -8.42 -8.85
CA LEU A 241 -12.48 -9.77 -9.08
C LEU A 241 -13.19 -9.88 -10.43
N THR A 242 -14.06 -8.93 -10.77
CA THR A 242 -14.72 -8.89 -12.08
C THR A 242 -13.71 -8.86 -13.23
N MET A 243 -12.68 -8.02 -13.12
CA MET A 243 -11.60 -7.98 -14.12
C MET A 243 -10.83 -9.30 -14.25
N LEU A 244 -10.75 -10.11 -13.19
CA LEU A 244 -10.08 -11.42 -13.21
C LEU A 244 -10.97 -12.54 -13.76
N GLN A 245 -12.30 -12.37 -13.73
CA GLN A 245 -13.27 -13.35 -14.24
C GLN A 245 -13.58 -13.16 -15.73
N GLU A 246 -13.31 -12.00 -16.31
CA GLU A 246 -13.45 -11.72 -17.73
C GLU A 246 -12.30 -12.30 -18.59
N TYR A 247 -11.42 -13.10 -18.00
CA TYR A 247 -10.27 -13.78 -18.62
C TYR A 247 -10.15 -15.24 -18.22
#